data_beb00abcbc02f51a1eefb5c6d2603567
#
_entry.id   beb00abcbc02f51a1eefb5c6d2603567
#
_cell.length_a   1.000
_cell.length_b   1.000
_cell.length_c   1.000
_cell.angle_alpha   90.00
_cell.angle_beta   90.00
_cell.angle_gamma   90.00
#
_symmetry.space_group_name_H-M   'P 1'
#
loop_
_entity.id
_entity.type
_entity.pdbx_description
1 polymer ?
#
loop_
_entity_poly.entity_id
_entity_poly.type
_entity_poly.pdbx_seq_one_letter_code
_entity_poly.pdbx_strand_id
1 'polypeptide(L)'
;AADILEKLAPEQPIVNDILEYRQLTKLKSTYADGLSAVIEADGRIHSTFNQTITATGRISSTEPNLQNIPVRMELGRLIRKVFVPEDGYVFLDADYSQIELRVLAHMSGDEKLIQAYREAEDIHRLTASQVFHVPFDEVTDLQRRNAKAVNFGIVYGISSFGLSQDLSITRKEAAEYIEKYFETYPKNKGFLDGLVADGK
;
A
#
# COMPACT_ATOMS: atom_id res chain seq x y z
N ALA A 1 15.71 10.10 -8.39
CA ALA A 1 15.48 11.38 -9.06
C ALA A 1 14.52 12.28 -8.27
N ALA A 2 13.29 11.86 -7.92
CA ALA A 2 12.39 12.64 -7.06
C ALA A 2 12.97 12.79 -5.66
N ASP A 3 13.42 11.71 -5.05
CA ASP A 3 14.00 11.65 -3.71
C ASP A 3 15.19 12.61 -3.48
N ILE A 4 15.96 12.90 -4.55
CA ILE A 4 17.06 13.87 -4.49
C ILE A 4 16.49 15.30 -4.48
N LEU A 5 15.50 15.56 -5.31
CA LEU A 5 14.84 16.86 -5.35
C LEU A 5 14.14 17.16 -4.03
N GLU A 6 13.42 16.20 -3.45
CA GLU A 6 12.77 16.34 -2.15
C GLU A 6 13.76 16.70 -1.02
N LYS A 7 14.98 16.13 -1.05
CA LYS A 7 16.05 16.49 -0.10
C LYS A 7 16.60 17.90 -0.30
N LEU A 8 16.59 18.40 -1.53
CA LEU A 8 17.06 19.76 -1.86
C LEU A 8 15.99 20.84 -1.68
N ALA A 9 14.72 20.47 -1.67
CA ALA A 9 13.61 21.40 -1.57
C ALA A 9 13.67 22.34 -0.36
N PRO A 10 14.10 21.91 0.85
CA PRO A 10 14.25 22.82 1.99
C PRO A 10 15.31 23.91 1.79
N GLU A 11 16.34 23.64 0.99
CA GLU A 11 17.46 24.57 0.76
C GLU A 11 17.25 25.45 -0.49
N GLN A 12 16.45 24.95 -1.44
CA GLN A 12 16.25 25.58 -2.75
C GLN A 12 14.76 25.66 -3.09
N PRO A 13 14.08 26.79 -2.83
CA PRO A 13 12.62 26.92 -3.03
C PRO A 13 12.13 26.56 -4.45
N ILE A 14 12.92 26.87 -5.48
CA ILE A 14 12.59 26.55 -6.88
C ILE A 14 12.39 25.02 -7.10
N VAL A 15 12.94 24.20 -6.23
CA VAL A 15 12.80 22.74 -6.34
C VAL A 15 11.37 22.30 -6.07
N ASN A 16 10.63 23.00 -5.22
CA ASN A 16 9.20 22.74 -4.99
C ASN A 16 8.40 22.97 -6.28
N ASP A 17 8.68 24.07 -6.98
CA ASP A 17 8.00 24.40 -8.24
C ASP A 17 8.32 23.35 -9.32
N ILE A 18 9.56 22.85 -9.35
CA ILE A 18 9.97 21.76 -10.26
C ILE A 18 9.23 20.47 -9.93
N LEU A 19 9.10 20.13 -8.66
CA LEU A 19 8.37 18.91 -8.22
C LEU A 19 6.89 19.02 -8.60
N GLU A 20 6.27 20.16 -8.31
CA GLU A 20 4.87 20.43 -8.67
C GLU A 20 4.65 20.40 -10.19
N TYR A 21 5.49 21.09 -10.95
CA TYR A 21 5.43 21.07 -12.41
C TYR A 21 5.52 19.65 -12.98
N ARG A 22 6.44 18.83 -12.52
CA ARG A 22 6.60 17.43 -12.95
C ARG A 22 5.37 16.61 -12.63
N GLN A 23 4.78 16.83 -11.46
CA GLN A 23 3.58 16.16 -11.02
C GLN A 23 2.37 16.52 -11.90
N LEU A 24 2.15 17.82 -12.13
CA LEU A 24 1.06 18.32 -12.98
C LEU A 24 1.22 17.90 -14.43
N THR A 25 2.44 17.95 -14.96
CA THR A 25 2.74 17.51 -16.34
C THR A 25 2.45 16.02 -16.49
N LYS A 26 2.83 15.20 -15.51
CA LYS A 26 2.52 13.75 -15.53
C LYS A 26 1.01 13.50 -15.47
N LEU A 27 0.28 14.19 -14.60
CA LEU A 27 -1.17 14.07 -14.52
C LEU A 27 -1.84 14.48 -15.83
N LYS A 28 -1.44 15.60 -16.42
CA LYS A 28 -1.97 16.09 -17.69
C LYS A 28 -1.68 15.08 -18.81
N SER A 29 -0.42 14.75 -19.05
CA SER A 29 -0.04 13.93 -20.22
C SER A 29 -0.54 12.50 -20.13
N THR A 30 -0.46 11.86 -18.95
CA THR A 30 -0.82 10.44 -18.81
C THR A 30 -2.31 10.24 -18.64
N TYR A 31 -2.97 11.09 -17.85
CA TYR A 31 -4.35 10.85 -17.45
C TYR A 31 -5.36 11.79 -18.14
N ALA A 32 -5.11 13.10 -18.21
CA ALA A 32 -6.05 13.98 -18.88
C ALA A 32 -6.02 13.78 -20.41
N ASP A 33 -4.87 14.00 -21.03
CA ASP A 33 -4.72 13.88 -22.48
C ASP A 33 -4.69 12.40 -22.91
N GLY A 34 -3.95 11.57 -22.15
CA GLY A 34 -3.75 10.15 -22.49
C GLY A 34 -5.03 9.32 -22.42
N LEU A 35 -5.87 9.51 -21.41
CA LEU A 35 -7.15 8.78 -21.33
C LEU A 35 -8.15 9.29 -22.37
N SER A 36 -8.18 10.60 -22.62
CA SER A 36 -9.05 11.17 -23.68
C SER A 36 -8.73 10.62 -25.06
N ALA A 37 -7.46 10.34 -25.33
CA ALA A 37 -7.01 9.82 -26.62
C ALA A 37 -7.39 8.35 -26.88
N VAL A 38 -7.76 7.60 -25.82
CA VAL A 38 -8.11 6.17 -25.90
C VAL A 38 -9.60 5.91 -25.65
N ILE A 39 -10.43 6.96 -25.67
CA ILE A 39 -11.89 6.80 -25.67
C ILE A 39 -12.30 6.33 -27.06
N GLU A 40 -12.98 5.19 -27.13
CA GLU A 40 -13.46 4.60 -28.38
C GLU A 40 -14.80 5.18 -28.84
N ALA A 41 -15.27 4.73 -30.02
CA ALA A 41 -16.48 5.25 -30.62
C ALA A 41 -17.77 5.03 -29.81
N ASP A 42 -17.74 4.05 -28.88
CA ASP A 42 -18.81 3.77 -27.92
C ASP A 42 -18.77 4.68 -26.68
N GLY A 43 -17.82 5.61 -26.62
CA GLY A 43 -17.62 6.52 -25.48
C GLY A 43 -16.92 5.87 -24.27
N ARG A 44 -16.35 4.68 -24.43
CA ARG A 44 -15.72 3.90 -23.34
C ARG A 44 -14.21 3.78 -23.53
N ILE A 45 -13.53 3.45 -22.44
CA ILE A 45 -12.12 3.08 -22.44
C ILE A 45 -12.02 1.57 -22.24
N HIS A 46 -11.38 0.89 -23.18
CA HIS A 46 -11.16 -0.55 -23.17
C HIS A 46 -9.70 -0.86 -22.89
N SER A 47 -9.43 -1.37 -21.69
CA SER A 47 -8.08 -1.77 -21.27
C SER A 47 -7.89 -3.27 -21.44
N THR A 48 -6.66 -3.69 -21.72
CA THR A 48 -6.27 -5.09 -21.71
C THR A 48 -5.80 -5.50 -20.31
N PHE A 49 -6.44 -6.51 -19.73
CA PHE A 49 -6.08 -7.10 -18.45
C PHE A 49 -5.31 -8.40 -18.66
N ASN A 50 -4.03 -8.42 -18.27
CA ASN A 50 -3.14 -9.56 -18.48
C ASN A 50 -3.04 -10.40 -17.21
N GLN A 51 -3.32 -11.70 -17.31
CA GLN A 51 -3.31 -12.65 -16.20
C GLN A 51 -1.97 -13.36 -15.99
N THR A 52 -1.04 -13.29 -16.97
CA THR A 52 0.17 -14.12 -17.01
C THR A 52 1.48 -13.32 -17.02
N ILE A 53 1.41 -12.00 -16.86
CA ILE A 53 2.60 -11.13 -16.98
C ILE A 53 3.36 -10.99 -15.66
N THR A 54 2.63 -10.89 -14.53
CA THR A 54 3.26 -10.66 -13.24
C THR A 54 3.77 -11.97 -12.63
N ALA A 55 4.95 -11.94 -12.02
CA ALA A 55 5.51 -13.11 -11.34
C ALA A 55 4.68 -13.56 -10.12
N THR A 56 3.86 -12.68 -9.56
CA THR A 56 3.07 -12.91 -8.36
C THR A 56 1.66 -13.45 -8.63
N GLY A 57 1.25 -13.59 -9.91
CA GLY A 57 -0.11 -13.96 -10.28
C GLY A 57 -1.14 -12.81 -10.20
N ARG A 58 -0.70 -11.57 -9.87
CA ARG A 58 -1.57 -10.39 -9.96
C ARG A 58 -1.88 -10.07 -11.41
N ILE A 59 -3.05 -9.49 -11.67
CA ILE A 59 -3.42 -8.96 -12.98
C ILE A 59 -2.69 -7.64 -13.22
N SER A 60 -2.20 -7.42 -14.43
CA SER A 60 -1.72 -6.12 -14.90
C SER A 60 -2.68 -5.52 -15.94
N SER A 61 -2.68 -4.19 -16.07
CA SER A 61 -3.52 -3.44 -17.00
C SER A 61 -2.65 -2.65 -17.95
N THR A 62 -2.95 -2.77 -19.28
CA THR A 62 -2.21 -2.08 -20.34
C THR A 62 -3.17 -1.51 -21.38
N GLU A 63 -2.76 -0.46 -22.07
CA GLU A 63 -3.43 0.16 -23.22
C GLU A 63 -4.90 0.58 -22.98
N PRO A 64 -5.15 1.45 -22.00
CA PRO A 64 -4.26 2.12 -21.05
C PRO A 64 -4.10 1.34 -19.74
N ASN A 65 -3.06 1.69 -18.94
CA ASN A 65 -2.94 1.17 -17.58
C ASN A 65 -3.90 1.92 -16.64
N LEU A 66 -4.99 1.27 -16.26
CA LEU A 66 -6.00 1.81 -15.34
C LEU A 66 -5.69 1.58 -13.85
N GLN A 67 -4.70 0.73 -13.53
CA GLN A 67 -4.34 0.42 -12.14
C GLN A 67 -3.48 1.50 -11.48
N ASN A 68 -2.89 2.42 -12.25
CA ASN A 68 -1.99 3.47 -11.76
C ASN A 68 -2.66 4.85 -11.65
N ILE A 69 -3.97 4.95 -11.71
CA ILE A 69 -4.69 6.22 -11.54
C ILE A 69 -4.46 6.70 -10.10
N PRO A 70 -3.95 7.92 -9.90
CA PRO A 70 -3.61 8.42 -8.57
C PRO A 70 -4.82 8.50 -7.65
N VAL A 71 -4.64 8.07 -6.39
CA VAL A 71 -5.71 8.13 -5.36
C VAL A 71 -5.38 9.05 -4.19
N ARG A 72 -4.09 9.31 -3.93
CA ARG A 72 -3.65 10.06 -2.74
C ARG A 72 -3.73 11.58 -2.94
N MET A 73 -3.55 12.03 -4.16
CA MET A 73 -3.55 13.45 -4.51
C MET A 73 -4.95 13.93 -4.85
N GLU A 74 -5.28 15.15 -4.47
CA GLU A 74 -6.59 15.76 -4.75
C GLU A 74 -6.89 15.79 -6.25
N LEU A 75 -5.95 16.28 -7.06
CA LEU A 75 -6.08 16.30 -8.52
C LEU A 75 -6.22 14.88 -9.12
N GLY A 76 -5.52 13.88 -8.55
CA GLY A 76 -5.68 12.48 -8.94
C GLY A 76 -7.09 11.95 -8.67
N ARG A 77 -7.71 12.36 -7.56
CA ARG A 77 -9.10 12.00 -7.25
C ARG A 77 -10.10 12.61 -8.24
N LEU A 78 -9.82 13.80 -8.78
CA LEU A 78 -10.65 14.40 -9.82
C LEU A 78 -10.63 13.59 -11.11
N ILE A 79 -9.46 13.02 -11.49
CA ILE A 79 -9.33 12.12 -12.64
C ILE A 79 -10.23 10.89 -12.46
N ARG A 80 -10.31 10.32 -11.26
CA ARG A 80 -11.19 9.16 -11.00
C ARG A 80 -12.67 9.47 -11.16
N LYS A 81 -13.10 10.72 -10.98
CA LYS A 81 -14.50 11.15 -11.14
C LYS A 81 -14.97 11.17 -12.60
N VAL A 82 -14.06 11.14 -13.58
CA VAL A 82 -14.44 11.11 -14.99
C VAL A 82 -14.95 9.72 -15.42
N PHE A 83 -14.63 8.68 -14.65
CA PHE A 83 -15.17 7.35 -14.88
C PHE A 83 -16.57 7.28 -14.29
N VAL A 84 -17.55 7.12 -15.18
CA VAL A 84 -18.97 7.04 -14.83
C VAL A 84 -19.53 5.70 -15.33
N PRO A 85 -20.51 5.10 -14.66
CA PRO A 85 -21.19 3.93 -15.21
C PRO A 85 -22.07 4.34 -16.40
N GLU A 86 -22.37 3.39 -17.26
CA GLU A 86 -23.39 3.55 -18.31
C GLU A 86 -24.77 3.78 -17.69
N ASP A 87 -25.66 4.45 -18.40
CA ASP A 87 -27.03 4.71 -17.96
C ASP A 87 -27.75 3.43 -17.56
N GLY A 88 -28.30 3.41 -16.36
CA GLY A 88 -28.96 2.23 -15.79
C GLY A 88 -28.02 1.25 -15.07
N TYR A 89 -26.71 1.50 -15.05
CA TYR A 89 -25.71 0.71 -14.34
C TYR A 89 -25.14 1.47 -13.13
N VAL A 90 -24.48 0.74 -12.27
CA VAL A 90 -23.76 1.26 -11.11
C VAL A 90 -22.39 0.63 -11.02
N PHE A 91 -21.40 1.34 -10.45
CA PHE A 91 -20.16 0.70 -10.04
C PHE A 91 -20.40 -0.14 -8.79
N LEU A 92 -19.93 -1.38 -8.83
CA LEU A 92 -19.79 -2.24 -7.67
C LEU A 92 -18.29 -2.35 -7.34
N ASP A 93 -17.88 -1.86 -6.18
CA ASP A 93 -16.53 -2.03 -5.67
C ASP A 93 -16.56 -3.02 -4.50
N ALA A 94 -15.81 -4.11 -4.63
CA ALA A 94 -15.70 -5.13 -3.61
C ALA A 94 -14.23 -5.55 -3.46
N ASP A 95 -13.67 -5.35 -2.28
CA ASP A 95 -12.27 -5.68 -1.98
C ASP A 95 -12.19 -6.58 -0.74
N TYR A 96 -11.22 -7.48 -0.76
CA TYR A 96 -10.94 -8.32 0.41
C TYR A 96 -10.22 -7.51 1.49
N SER A 97 -10.76 -7.52 2.70
CA SER A 97 -10.09 -6.87 3.84
C SER A 97 -8.82 -7.63 4.23
N GLN A 98 -7.66 -7.05 3.94
CA GLN A 98 -6.33 -7.53 4.39
C GLN A 98 -6.04 -8.97 3.95
N ILE A 99 -6.34 -9.34 2.71
CA ILE A 99 -6.26 -10.74 2.25
C ILE A 99 -4.85 -11.33 2.39
N GLU A 100 -3.82 -10.57 2.03
CA GLU A 100 -2.43 -11.05 2.12
C GLU A 100 -2.04 -11.38 3.57
N LEU A 101 -2.44 -10.55 4.52
CA LEU A 101 -2.17 -10.77 5.94
C LEU A 101 -2.95 -11.96 6.50
N ARG A 102 -4.18 -12.17 6.02
CA ARG A 102 -4.98 -13.36 6.40
C ARG A 102 -4.37 -14.65 5.86
N VAL A 103 -3.88 -14.62 4.62
CA VAL A 103 -3.15 -15.74 4.02
C VAL A 103 -1.86 -16.02 4.78
N LEU A 104 -1.09 -14.98 5.13
CA LEU A 104 0.12 -15.11 5.95
C LEU A 104 -0.18 -15.73 7.32
N ALA A 105 -1.24 -15.27 8.00
CA ALA A 105 -1.67 -15.84 9.27
C ALA A 105 -1.99 -17.34 9.14
N HIS A 106 -2.71 -17.72 8.10
CA HIS A 106 -3.05 -19.11 7.82
C HIS A 106 -1.81 -19.96 7.54
N MET A 107 -0.93 -19.50 6.63
CA MET A 107 0.27 -20.25 6.20
C MET A 107 1.30 -20.38 7.31
N SER A 108 1.50 -19.35 8.13
CA SER A 108 2.42 -19.38 9.27
C SER A 108 1.89 -20.25 10.43
N GLY A 109 0.58 -20.50 10.49
CA GLY A 109 -0.06 -21.19 11.60
C GLY A 109 0.09 -20.44 12.94
N ASP A 110 0.29 -19.12 12.90
CA ASP A 110 0.39 -18.29 14.10
C ASP A 110 -1.00 -18.11 14.71
N GLU A 111 -1.27 -18.80 15.79
CA GLU A 111 -2.60 -18.85 16.41
C GLU A 111 -3.05 -17.47 16.93
N LYS A 112 -2.12 -16.67 17.44
CA LYS A 112 -2.43 -15.30 17.90
C LYS A 112 -2.85 -14.42 16.72
N LEU A 113 -2.13 -14.53 15.61
CA LEU A 113 -2.45 -13.75 14.40
C LEU A 113 -3.76 -14.23 13.77
N ILE A 114 -4.00 -15.54 13.72
CA ILE A 114 -5.27 -16.13 13.24
C ILE A 114 -6.44 -15.63 14.10
N GLN A 115 -6.30 -15.68 15.42
CA GLN A 115 -7.33 -15.23 16.36
C GLN A 115 -7.59 -13.73 16.21
N ALA A 116 -6.53 -12.93 16.07
CA ALA A 116 -6.62 -11.51 15.81
C ALA A 116 -7.49 -11.18 14.57
N TYR A 117 -7.30 -11.94 13.48
CA TYR A 117 -8.09 -11.76 12.25
C TYR A 117 -9.53 -12.31 12.34
N ARG A 118 -9.81 -13.21 13.27
CA ARG A 118 -11.17 -13.72 13.49
C ARG A 118 -12.02 -12.80 14.34
N GLU A 119 -11.40 -12.17 15.34
CA GLU A 119 -12.11 -11.43 16.39
C GLU A 119 -12.06 -9.90 16.22
N ALA A 120 -11.02 -9.38 15.56
CA ALA A 120 -10.82 -7.94 15.45
C ALA A 120 -11.43 -7.36 14.17
N GLU A 121 -12.27 -6.35 14.32
CA GLU A 121 -12.70 -5.49 13.21
C GLU A 121 -11.53 -4.60 12.72
N ASP A 122 -10.65 -4.17 13.64
CA ASP A 122 -9.48 -3.35 13.35
C ASP A 122 -8.17 -4.05 13.75
N ILE A 123 -7.64 -4.87 12.85
CA ILE A 123 -6.39 -5.61 13.06
C ILE A 123 -5.19 -4.70 13.34
N HIS A 124 -5.15 -3.50 12.75
CA HIS A 124 -4.02 -2.59 12.95
C HIS A 124 -4.04 -1.99 14.37
N ARG A 125 -5.22 -1.70 14.89
CA ARG A 125 -5.40 -1.27 16.27
C ARG A 125 -5.06 -2.39 17.25
N LEU A 126 -5.49 -3.62 16.96
CA LEU A 126 -5.15 -4.78 17.78
C LEU A 126 -3.64 -5.06 17.78
N THR A 127 -3.00 -5.05 16.61
CA THR A 127 -1.54 -5.19 16.54
C THR A 127 -0.83 -4.08 17.32
N ALA A 128 -1.30 -2.84 17.22
CA ALA A 128 -0.74 -1.73 18.00
C ALA A 128 -0.89 -1.97 19.50
N SER A 129 -2.06 -2.39 19.97
CA SER A 129 -2.31 -2.74 21.37
C SER A 129 -1.32 -3.79 21.87
N GLN A 130 -1.10 -4.85 21.11
CA GLN A 130 -0.22 -5.95 21.47
C GLN A 130 1.27 -5.57 21.41
N VAL A 131 1.69 -4.87 20.37
CA VAL A 131 3.09 -4.47 20.16
C VAL A 131 3.54 -3.37 21.12
N PHE A 132 2.65 -2.42 21.44
CA PHE A 132 2.96 -1.30 22.35
C PHE A 132 2.53 -1.56 23.79
N HIS A 133 1.88 -2.71 24.07
CA HIS A 133 1.37 -3.08 25.41
C HIS A 133 0.43 -2.01 26.01
N VAL A 134 -0.46 -1.49 25.17
CA VAL A 134 -1.49 -0.52 25.57
C VAL A 134 -2.89 -1.13 25.41
N PRO A 135 -3.86 -0.78 26.23
CA PRO A 135 -5.25 -1.21 26.04
C PRO A 135 -5.75 -0.84 24.64
N PHE A 136 -6.60 -1.71 24.06
CA PHE A 136 -7.12 -1.52 22.68
C PHE A 136 -7.76 -0.14 22.47
N ASP A 137 -8.54 0.31 23.45
CA ASP A 137 -9.25 1.59 23.38
C ASP A 137 -8.34 2.81 23.58
N GLU A 138 -7.14 2.61 24.14
CA GLU A 138 -6.12 3.65 24.36
C GLU A 138 -5.11 3.77 23.22
N VAL A 139 -5.20 2.92 22.21
CA VAL A 139 -4.34 2.99 21.04
C VAL A 139 -4.56 4.30 20.30
N THR A 140 -3.51 5.09 20.18
CA THR A 140 -3.53 6.35 19.44
C THR A 140 -3.54 6.12 17.93
N ASP A 141 -4.01 7.10 17.16
CA ASP A 141 -4.01 7.05 15.69
C ASP A 141 -2.58 6.91 15.12
N LEU A 142 -1.59 7.48 15.80
CA LEU A 142 -0.17 7.32 15.44
C LEU A 142 0.28 5.87 15.61
N GLN A 143 0.01 5.25 16.75
CA GLN A 143 0.35 3.85 17.01
C GLN A 143 -0.35 2.91 16.02
N ARG A 144 -1.64 3.15 15.76
CA ARG A 144 -2.41 2.39 14.76
C ARG A 144 -1.80 2.53 13.35
N ARG A 145 -1.41 3.74 12.95
CA ARG A 145 -0.75 4.00 11.66
C ARG A 145 0.60 3.29 11.57
N ASN A 146 1.40 3.34 12.63
CA ASN A 146 2.69 2.66 12.69
C ASN A 146 2.52 1.13 12.60
N ALA A 147 1.57 0.56 13.35
CA ALA A 147 1.25 -0.86 13.28
C ALA A 147 0.75 -1.26 11.87
N LYS A 148 -0.02 -0.42 11.21
CA LYS A 148 -0.44 -0.64 9.81
C LYS A 148 0.76 -0.73 8.88
N ALA A 149 1.73 0.18 8.98
CA ALA A 149 2.94 0.16 8.16
C ALA A 149 3.80 -1.08 8.44
N VAL A 150 3.92 -1.50 9.71
CA VAL A 150 4.61 -2.73 10.10
C VAL A 150 3.90 -3.95 9.53
N ASN A 151 2.59 -4.08 9.73
CA ASN A 151 1.81 -5.22 9.24
C ASN A 151 1.98 -5.43 7.73
N PHE A 152 1.86 -4.37 6.94
CA PHE A 152 2.09 -4.44 5.49
C PHE A 152 3.57 -4.68 5.16
N GLY A 153 4.45 -3.97 5.83
CA GLY A 153 5.89 -4.07 5.61
C GLY A 153 6.41 -5.50 5.80
N ILE A 154 5.96 -6.19 6.84
CA ILE A 154 6.37 -7.58 7.12
C ILE A 154 6.03 -8.52 5.96
N VAL A 155 4.83 -8.42 5.38
CA VAL A 155 4.43 -9.27 4.23
C VAL A 155 5.36 -9.06 3.03
N TYR A 156 5.82 -7.84 2.83
CA TYR A 156 6.68 -7.47 1.70
C TYR A 156 8.18 -7.48 2.04
N GLY A 157 8.56 -8.00 3.21
CA GLY A 157 9.96 -8.12 3.62
C GLY A 157 10.64 -6.78 3.88
N ILE A 158 9.93 -5.81 4.46
CA ILE A 158 10.47 -4.48 4.72
C ILE A 158 11.68 -4.54 5.66
N SER A 159 12.72 -3.78 5.33
CA SER A 159 13.85 -3.57 6.23
C SER A 159 13.58 -2.47 7.24
N SER A 160 14.34 -2.46 8.35
CA SER A 160 14.28 -1.35 9.32
C SER A 160 14.60 0.02 8.68
N PHE A 161 15.39 0.05 7.61
CA PHE A 161 15.64 1.25 6.84
C PHE A 161 14.38 1.69 6.08
N GLY A 162 13.72 0.78 5.33
CA GLY A 162 12.49 1.10 4.60
C GLY A 162 11.39 1.59 5.55
N LEU A 163 11.16 0.87 6.65
CA LEU A 163 10.16 1.26 7.65
C LEU A 163 10.47 2.61 8.30
N SER A 164 11.75 2.92 8.55
CA SER A 164 12.14 4.22 9.11
C SER A 164 11.82 5.40 8.18
N GLN A 165 11.98 5.19 6.86
CA GLN A 165 11.60 6.20 5.86
C GLN A 165 10.08 6.39 5.78
N ASP A 166 9.33 5.28 5.76
CA ASP A 166 7.86 5.31 5.66
C ASP A 166 7.19 5.99 6.84
N LEU A 167 7.75 5.80 8.05
CA LEU A 167 7.21 6.35 9.29
C LEU A 167 7.87 7.67 9.72
N SER A 168 8.94 8.11 9.06
CA SER A 168 9.75 9.27 9.48
C SER A 168 10.27 9.14 10.91
N ILE A 169 10.73 7.95 11.28
CA ILE A 169 11.34 7.62 12.57
C ILE A 169 12.80 7.18 12.41
N THR A 170 13.51 7.01 13.50
CA THR A 170 14.88 6.49 13.44
C THR A 170 14.90 5.01 13.02
N ARG A 171 16.01 4.59 12.40
CA ARG A 171 16.20 3.18 12.03
C ARG A 171 16.18 2.24 13.25
N LYS A 172 16.60 2.75 14.43
CA LYS A 172 16.55 2.00 15.68
C LYS A 172 15.11 1.74 16.12
N GLU A 173 14.28 2.77 16.15
CA GLU A 173 12.85 2.65 16.46
C GLU A 173 12.13 1.71 15.50
N ALA A 174 12.44 1.82 14.20
CA ALA A 174 11.88 0.91 13.19
C ALA A 174 12.29 -0.56 13.43
N ALA A 175 13.54 -0.80 13.82
CA ALA A 175 14.01 -2.14 14.17
C ALA A 175 13.30 -2.69 15.42
N GLU A 176 13.12 -1.87 16.44
CA GLU A 176 12.39 -2.23 17.66
C GLU A 176 10.92 -2.57 17.36
N TYR A 177 10.26 -1.87 16.43
CA TYR A 177 8.89 -2.19 16.01
C TYR A 177 8.80 -3.54 15.32
N ILE A 178 9.73 -3.84 14.41
CA ILE A 178 9.80 -5.14 13.72
C ILE A 178 10.05 -6.27 14.71
N GLU A 179 10.98 -6.07 15.66
CA GLU A 179 11.30 -7.04 16.70
C GLU A 179 10.08 -7.34 17.57
N LYS A 180 9.42 -6.33 18.12
CA LYS A 180 8.21 -6.48 18.93
C LYS A 180 7.06 -7.17 18.16
N TYR A 181 6.92 -6.88 16.86
CA TYR A 181 5.96 -7.59 16.04
C TYR A 181 6.27 -9.10 16.00
N PHE A 182 7.51 -9.48 15.78
CA PHE A 182 7.91 -10.90 15.73
C PHE A 182 7.94 -11.59 17.10
N GLU A 183 8.16 -10.85 18.18
CA GLU A 183 7.94 -11.35 19.54
C GLU A 183 6.46 -11.66 19.80
N THR A 184 5.59 -10.82 19.29
CA THR A 184 4.14 -10.99 19.38
C THR A 184 3.65 -12.18 18.55
N TYR A 185 4.20 -12.35 17.33
CA TYR A 185 3.84 -13.36 16.35
C TYR A 185 5.04 -14.24 15.93
N PRO A 186 5.55 -15.10 16.82
CA PRO A 186 6.81 -15.82 16.60
C PRO A 186 6.75 -16.85 15.48
N LYS A 187 5.59 -17.51 15.27
CA LYS A 187 5.43 -18.47 14.17
C LYS A 187 5.47 -17.77 12.80
N ASN A 188 5.02 -16.53 12.72
CA ASN A 188 5.13 -15.73 11.50
C ASN A 188 6.60 -15.51 11.11
N LYS A 189 7.46 -15.15 12.08
CA LYS A 189 8.89 -15.02 11.83
C LYS A 189 9.51 -16.33 11.31
N GLY A 190 9.26 -17.42 11.99
CA GLY A 190 9.80 -18.74 11.62
C GLY A 190 9.37 -19.17 10.21
N PHE A 191 8.12 -18.89 9.83
CA PHE A 191 7.60 -19.16 8.49
C PHE A 191 8.34 -18.34 7.42
N LEU A 192 8.47 -17.02 7.61
CA LEU A 192 9.15 -16.14 6.65
C LEU A 192 10.63 -16.48 6.50
N ASP A 193 11.32 -16.75 7.61
CA ASP A 193 12.73 -17.18 7.59
C ASP A 193 12.88 -18.53 6.85
N GLY A 194 11.92 -19.45 7.05
CA GLY A 194 11.87 -20.73 6.34
C GLY A 194 11.73 -20.57 4.83
N LEU A 195 10.81 -19.72 4.36
CA LEU A 195 10.66 -19.43 2.93
C LEU A 195 11.96 -18.89 2.29
N VAL A 196 12.69 -18.06 3.01
CA VAL A 196 13.99 -17.55 2.53
C VAL A 196 15.04 -18.63 2.48
N ALA A 197 15.03 -19.57 3.44
CA ALA A 197 15.96 -20.70 3.46
C ALA A 197 15.67 -21.71 2.35
N ASP A 198 14.39 -22.01 2.11
CA ASP A 198 13.95 -22.95 1.09
C ASP A 198 14.15 -22.42 -0.34
N GLY A 199 14.20 -21.10 -0.50
CA GLY A 199 14.42 -20.43 -1.80
C GLY A 199 15.89 -20.27 -2.20
N LYS A 200 16.83 -20.66 -1.34
CA LYS A 200 18.29 -20.63 -1.59
C LYS A 200 18.81 -22.00 -2.01
#